data_9a2e13c6d0cb98fc4fa9a7212d9d0c21
#
_entry.id   9a2e13c6d0cb98fc4fa9a7212d9d0c21
#
_cell.length_a   1.000
_cell.length_b   1.000
_cell.length_c   1.000
_cell.angle_alpha   90.00
_cell.angle_beta   90.00
_cell.angle_gamma   90.00
#
_symmetry.space_group_name_H-M   'P 1'
#
loop_
_entity.id
_entity.type
_entity.pdbx_description
1 polymer ?
#
loop_
_entity_poly.entity_id
_entity_poly.type
_entity_poly.pdbx_seq_one_letter_code
_entity_poly.pdbx_strand_id
1 'polypeptide(L)'
;MNKILKAGVGYTVANILIKGIGFLTLPLFARLLTPEDFGMYNIFMSYQVIVFCIVGFALHSSLRSANREFEINGYTSSIVLLYILQLAAGGGLLVLFQKPLESWTDFGGSVLVLLLLGGFGSSLIELYNDRVALVYAYRKYMAVMAAAAFCNVGLSLVLMLTVFDDDRFFGRVLGASLSLFAVGLFVIGRLWYLHRPTVSRTYWSFGLRYSIPVVFHGLFQMVLMQTGTIIIQKMVSGSAAGMYALGLSFLSIVTVLIGSMSTVWSTYFYDCMADSSVVKQEKIRQAARMVSFFFALLTMGLSCAAPEILLVLGGVRYAESAYSVYGILICSYLIAVYNLIVVGEYYAKKTHLLVFCTLAGAVCCVLFNWLGIRLWGYRSVAYTTSLSYIVYVGMHWCLCRRLLGFSVIRLRDLVVALGCSYVVAGINFMWTDCLWGRFGMALLILATAGIFVKHHYADLRQMVRR
;
A
#
# COMPACT_ATOMS: atom_id res chain seq x y z
N MET A 1 -6.65 -9.74 29.54
CA MET A 1 -6.74 -9.50 28.09
C MET A 1 -6.17 -10.71 27.37
N ASN A 2 -6.91 -11.37 26.52
CA ASN A 2 -6.51 -12.60 25.81
C ASN A 2 -5.23 -12.34 24.97
N LYS A 3 -4.31 -13.33 24.86
CA LYS A 3 -3.04 -13.23 24.13
C LYS A 3 -3.24 -12.75 22.68
N ILE A 4 -4.33 -13.19 22.05
CA ILE A 4 -4.71 -12.80 20.69
C ILE A 4 -5.07 -11.32 20.62
N LEU A 5 -5.86 -10.79 21.54
CA LEU A 5 -6.25 -9.40 21.59
C LEU A 5 -5.05 -8.47 21.85
N LYS A 6 -4.15 -8.87 22.77
CA LYS A 6 -2.88 -8.15 23.01
C LYS A 6 -2.00 -8.08 21.74
N ALA A 7 -1.92 -9.20 21.02
CA ALA A 7 -1.16 -9.26 19.79
C ALA A 7 -1.79 -8.39 18.69
N GLY A 8 -3.12 -8.47 18.49
CA GLY A 8 -3.83 -7.65 17.50
C GLY A 8 -3.62 -6.14 17.73
N VAL A 9 -3.82 -5.66 18.96
CA VAL A 9 -3.53 -4.27 19.33
C VAL A 9 -2.05 -3.94 19.12
N GLY A 10 -1.13 -4.84 19.50
CA GLY A 10 0.31 -4.65 19.34
C GLY A 10 0.73 -4.50 17.88
N TYR A 11 0.21 -5.33 16.97
CA TYR A 11 0.47 -5.20 15.52
C TYR A 11 -0.12 -3.90 14.94
N THR A 12 -1.33 -3.52 15.36
CA THR A 12 -1.95 -2.26 14.91
C THR A 12 -1.11 -1.06 15.34
N VAL A 13 -0.72 -0.98 16.60
CA VAL A 13 0.14 0.08 17.13
C VAL A 13 1.50 0.10 16.41
N ALA A 14 2.11 -1.08 16.19
CA ALA A 14 3.37 -1.18 15.45
C ALA A 14 3.24 -0.59 14.03
N ASN A 15 2.22 -0.98 13.29
CA ASN A 15 1.99 -0.48 11.93
C ASN A 15 1.72 1.03 11.89
N ILE A 16 0.97 1.58 12.85
CA ILE A 16 0.74 3.02 12.97
C ILE A 16 2.06 3.75 13.24
N LEU A 17 2.87 3.26 14.18
CA LEU A 17 4.16 3.88 14.52
C LEU A 17 5.12 3.86 13.33
N ILE A 18 5.24 2.74 12.62
CA ILE A 18 6.16 2.58 11.49
C ILE A 18 5.75 3.48 10.32
N LYS A 19 4.46 3.48 9.95
CA LYS A 19 3.95 4.38 8.92
C LYS A 19 4.05 5.84 9.35
N GLY A 20 3.86 6.11 10.65
CA GLY A 20 4.07 7.43 11.26
C GLY A 20 5.52 7.91 11.14
N ILE A 21 6.51 7.05 11.39
CA ILE A 21 7.93 7.39 11.18
C ILE A 21 8.17 7.77 9.72
N GLY A 22 7.68 6.97 8.76
CA GLY A 22 7.78 7.27 7.33
C GLY A 22 7.16 8.62 6.98
N PHE A 23 5.98 8.92 7.50
CA PHE A 23 5.30 10.20 7.27
C PHE A 23 6.03 11.39 7.92
N LEU A 24 6.50 11.23 9.15
CA LEU A 24 7.23 12.28 9.88
C LEU A 24 8.61 12.59 9.28
N THR A 25 9.24 11.60 8.63
CA THR A 25 10.54 11.80 7.96
C THR A 25 10.40 12.33 6.53
N LEU A 26 9.19 12.31 5.97
CA LEU A 26 8.93 12.81 4.63
C LEU A 26 9.33 14.28 4.44
N PRO A 27 8.95 15.23 5.33
CA PRO A 27 9.37 16.63 5.20
C PRO A 27 10.90 16.82 5.20
N LEU A 28 11.60 15.98 5.97
CA LEU A 28 13.05 16.02 6.04
C LEU A 28 13.67 15.68 4.69
N PHE A 29 13.28 14.56 4.09
CA PHE A 29 13.80 14.14 2.79
C PHE A 29 13.32 15.03 1.64
N ALA A 30 12.07 15.50 1.66
CA ALA A 30 11.55 16.43 0.65
C ALA A 30 12.27 17.78 0.64
N ARG A 31 12.88 18.19 1.78
CA ARG A 31 13.68 19.42 1.88
C ARG A 31 15.15 19.21 1.54
N LEU A 32 15.69 18.02 1.83
CA LEU A 32 17.11 17.69 1.56
C LEU A 32 17.35 17.32 0.09
N LEU A 33 16.36 16.74 -0.59
CA LEU A 33 16.41 16.35 -2.00
C LEU A 33 15.81 17.44 -2.88
N THR A 34 16.27 17.50 -4.13
CA THR A 34 15.56 18.26 -5.16
C THR A 34 14.24 17.57 -5.53
N PRO A 35 13.24 18.25 -6.12
CA PRO A 35 12.04 17.58 -6.60
C PRO A 35 12.31 16.44 -7.59
N GLU A 36 13.38 16.56 -8.38
CA GLU A 36 13.83 15.52 -9.31
C GLU A 36 14.38 14.30 -8.57
N ASP A 37 15.33 14.50 -7.63
CA ASP A 37 15.90 13.42 -6.82
C ASP A 37 14.83 12.73 -5.97
N PHE A 38 13.91 13.51 -5.40
CA PHE A 38 12.78 12.96 -4.66
C PHE A 38 11.87 12.12 -5.56
N GLY A 39 11.62 12.57 -6.78
CA GLY A 39 10.91 11.82 -7.80
C GLY A 39 11.62 10.52 -8.17
N MET A 40 12.91 10.60 -8.49
CA MET A 40 13.74 9.43 -8.84
C MET A 40 13.79 8.42 -7.69
N TYR A 41 13.89 8.88 -6.43
CA TYR A 41 13.82 8.00 -5.27
C TYR A 41 12.45 7.28 -5.17
N ASN A 42 11.34 7.96 -5.40
CA ASN A 42 10.02 7.32 -5.38
C ASN A 42 9.82 6.33 -6.52
N ILE A 43 10.44 6.58 -7.69
CA ILE A 43 10.48 5.63 -8.79
C ILE A 43 11.32 4.41 -8.41
N PHE A 44 12.49 4.63 -7.79
CA PHE A 44 13.30 3.56 -7.24
C PHE A 44 12.49 2.69 -6.27
N MET A 45 11.74 3.30 -5.35
CA MET A 45 10.86 2.58 -4.43
C MET A 45 9.74 1.82 -5.15
N SER A 46 9.20 2.38 -6.24
CA SER A 46 8.19 1.70 -7.07
C SER A 46 8.75 0.44 -7.73
N TYR A 47 9.96 0.52 -8.29
CA TYR A 47 10.65 -0.67 -8.82
C TYR A 47 11.07 -1.64 -7.73
N GLN A 48 11.49 -1.15 -6.56
CA GLN A 48 11.87 -2.01 -5.44
C GLN A 48 10.72 -2.90 -4.96
N VAL A 49 9.49 -2.38 -4.96
CA VAL A 49 8.28 -3.17 -4.64
C VAL A 49 8.04 -4.26 -5.70
N ILE A 50 8.29 -3.99 -6.98
CA ILE A 50 8.20 -4.98 -8.06
C ILE A 50 9.31 -6.05 -7.89
N VAL A 51 10.56 -5.62 -7.65
CA VAL A 51 11.70 -6.54 -7.41
C VAL A 51 11.46 -7.40 -6.17
N PHE A 52 10.91 -6.83 -5.07
CA PHE A 52 10.49 -7.58 -3.89
C PHE A 52 9.52 -8.72 -4.26
N CYS A 53 8.52 -8.44 -5.10
CA CYS A 53 7.54 -9.44 -5.51
C CYS A 53 8.17 -10.54 -6.37
N ILE A 54 9.08 -10.17 -7.28
CA ILE A 54 9.77 -11.11 -8.18
C ILE A 54 10.81 -11.94 -7.42
N VAL A 55 11.69 -11.29 -6.64
CA VAL A 55 12.76 -11.98 -5.89
C VAL A 55 12.22 -12.77 -4.71
N GLY A 56 11.24 -12.22 -3.99
CA GLY A 56 10.60 -12.89 -2.87
C GLY A 56 9.60 -13.96 -3.27
N PHE A 57 9.13 -13.93 -4.53
CA PHE A 57 8.16 -14.87 -5.11
C PHE A 57 6.96 -15.14 -4.20
N ALA A 58 6.60 -14.16 -3.36
CA ALA A 58 5.57 -14.24 -2.32
C ALA A 58 5.65 -15.50 -1.43
N LEU A 59 6.84 -16.14 -1.30
CA LEU A 59 7.03 -17.37 -0.53
C LEU A 59 6.68 -17.21 0.95
N HIS A 60 6.79 -15.99 1.50
CA HIS A 60 6.33 -15.66 2.86
C HIS A 60 4.85 -16.02 3.08
N SER A 61 4.00 -15.87 2.06
CA SER A 61 2.57 -16.14 2.16
C SER A 61 2.23 -17.62 2.40
N SER A 62 3.13 -18.54 2.02
CA SER A 62 2.97 -19.98 2.21
C SER A 62 3.11 -20.44 3.67
N LEU A 63 3.75 -19.64 4.54
CA LEU A 63 4.06 -19.98 5.93
C LEU A 63 2.83 -20.39 6.74
N ARG A 64 1.69 -19.71 6.55
CA ARG A 64 0.45 -20.02 7.28
C ARG A 64 -0.09 -21.41 6.96
N SER A 65 0.03 -21.82 5.69
CA SER A 65 -0.38 -23.16 5.27
C SER A 65 0.65 -24.19 5.70
N ALA A 66 1.94 -23.89 5.48
CA ALA A 66 3.05 -24.77 5.86
C ALA A 66 3.09 -25.10 7.36
N ASN A 67 2.67 -24.16 8.23
CA ASN A 67 2.61 -24.39 9.68
C ASN A 67 1.62 -25.49 10.12
N ARG A 68 0.74 -25.93 9.22
CA ARG A 68 -0.19 -27.05 9.48
C ARG A 68 0.35 -28.39 9.04
N GLU A 69 1.37 -28.40 8.16
CA GLU A 69 1.87 -29.59 7.49
C GLU A 69 3.32 -29.91 7.87
N PHE A 70 4.09 -28.90 8.27
CA PHE A 70 5.54 -29.02 8.49
C PHE A 70 5.97 -28.37 9.80
N GLU A 71 7.16 -28.74 10.27
CA GLU A 71 7.86 -28.02 11.32
C GLU A 71 8.28 -26.65 10.77
N ILE A 72 7.71 -25.59 11.35
CA ILE A 72 7.76 -24.23 10.77
C ILE A 72 9.16 -23.63 10.73
N ASN A 73 10.04 -23.98 11.68
CA ASN A 73 11.38 -23.40 11.71
C ASN A 73 12.27 -24.05 10.63
N GLY A 74 12.18 -25.36 10.46
CA GLY A 74 12.86 -26.08 9.38
C GLY A 74 12.36 -25.63 8.00
N TYR A 75 11.04 -25.48 7.85
CA TYR A 75 10.45 -24.93 6.64
C TYR A 75 10.96 -23.53 6.33
N THR A 76 10.87 -22.59 7.30
CA THR A 76 11.33 -21.21 7.11
C THR A 76 12.80 -21.13 6.78
N SER A 77 13.66 -21.91 7.47
CA SER A 77 15.09 -21.95 7.23
C SER A 77 15.45 -22.49 5.85
N SER A 78 14.68 -23.47 5.35
CA SER A 78 14.83 -24.02 3.99
C SER A 78 14.39 -23.02 2.91
N ILE A 79 13.30 -22.28 3.13
CA ILE A 79 12.82 -21.25 2.19
C ILE A 79 13.84 -20.14 2.01
N VAL A 80 14.60 -19.78 3.05
CA VAL A 80 15.69 -18.78 2.92
C VAL A 80 16.77 -19.25 1.94
N LEU A 81 17.09 -20.55 1.89
CA LEU A 81 18.03 -21.06 0.88
C LEU A 81 17.47 -20.86 -0.54
N LEU A 82 16.17 -21.05 -0.72
CA LEU A 82 15.51 -20.76 -2.00
C LEU A 82 15.57 -19.26 -2.35
N TYR A 83 15.43 -18.36 -1.38
CA TYR A 83 15.63 -16.93 -1.61
C TYR A 83 17.05 -16.59 -2.03
N ILE A 84 18.08 -17.24 -1.47
CA ILE A 84 19.48 -17.04 -1.89
C ILE A 84 19.68 -17.49 -3.35
N LEU A 85 19.08 -18.60 -3.75
CA LEU A 85 19.11 -19.03 -5.14
C LEU A 85 18.41 -18.04 -6.08
N GLN A 86 17.29 -17.48 -5.64
CA GLN A 86 16.56 -16.44 -6.40
C GLN A 86 17.38 -15.15 -6.49
N LEU A 87 18.10 -14.76 -5.41
CA LEU A 87 19.02 -13.63 -5.44
C LEU A 87 20.15 -13.87 -6.46
N ALA A 88 20.76 -15.05 -6.44
CA ALA A 88 21.81 -15.41 -7.39
C ALA A 88 21.30 -15.41 -8.84
N ALA A 89 20.11 -15.97 -9.07
CA ALA A 89 19.46 -15.95 -10.38
C ALA A 89 19.13 -14.52 -10.83
N GLY A 90 18.60 -13.69 -9.92
CA GLY A 90 18.33 -12.27 -10.16
C GLY A 90 19.59 -11.49 -10.48
N GLY A 91 20.70 -11.76 -9.78
CA GLY A 91 22.01 -11.18 -10.08
C GLY A 91 22.54 -11.61 -11.45
N GLY A 92 22.40 -12.88 -11.81
CA GLY A 92 22.75 -13.38 -13.14
C GLY A 92 21.93 -12.72 -14.25
N LEU A 93 20.61 -12.59 -14.05
CA LEU A 93 19.72 -11.87 -14.99
C LEU A 93 20.09 -10.39 -15.09
N LEU A 94 20.42 -9.74 -13.97
CA LEU A 94 20.85 -8.35 -13.95
C LEU A 94 22.11 -8.16 -14.79
N VAL A 95 23.10 -9.05 -14.67
CA VAL A 95 24.34 -8.98 -15.48
C VAL A 95 24.05 -9.19 -16.97
N LEU A 96 23.19 -10.18 -17.30
CA LEU A 96 22.83 -10.48 -18.71
C LEU A 96 22.03 -9.39 -19.37
N PHE A 97 21.13 -8.73 -18.62
CA PHE A 97 20.20 -7.73 -19.13
C PHE A 97 20.49 -6.33 -18.61
N GLN A 98 21.71 -6.04 -18.15
CA GLN A 98 22.07 -4.76 -17.55
C GLN A 98 21.73 -3.58 -18.46
N LYS A 99 22.23 -3.55 -19.69
CA LYS A 99 21.99 -2.45 -20.63
C LYS A 99 20.52 -2.21 -20.95
N PRO A 100 19.71 -3.23 -21.29
CA PRO A 100 18.25 -3.07 -21.44
C PRO A 100 17.58 -2.54 -20.18
N LEU A 101 17.98 -3.00 -19.00
CA LEU A 101 17.40 -2.54 -17.73
C LEU A 101 17.77 -1.09 -17.42
N GLU A 102 19.03 -0.68 -17.66
CA GLU A 102 19.48 0.70 -17.51
C GLU A 102 18.68 1.63 -18.44
N SER A 103 18.51 1.25 -19.71
CA SER A 103 17.72 2.02 -20.68
C SER A 103 16.23 2.08 -20.34
N TRP A 104 15.69 1.00 -19.72
CA TRP A 104 14.28 0.96 -19.38
C TRP A 104 13.96 1.68 -18.06
N THR A 105 14.86 1.60 -17.07
CA THR A 105 14.64 2.19 -15.74
C THR A 105 15.16 3.59 -15.59
N ASP A 106 16.08 4.03 -16.46
CA ASP A 106 16.93 5.24 -16.36
C ASP A 106 17.88 5.21 -15.15
N PHE A 107 18.15 4.02 -14.59
CA PHE A 107 19.07 3.82 -13.48
C PHE A 107 20.36 3.14 -13.92
N GLY A 108 21.51 3.64 -13.44
CA GLY A 108 22.79 2.98 -13.66
C GLY A 108 22.90 1.64 -12.92
N GLY A 109 23.86 0.81 -13.34
CA GLY A 109 24.04 -0.55 -12.82
C GLY A 109 24.18 -0.64 -11.31
N SER A 110 24.84 0.33 -10.66
CA SER A 110 24.96 0.40 -9.20
C SER A 110 23.57 0.50 -8.51
N VAL A 111 22.67 1.33 -9.04
CA VAL A 111 21.31 1.51 -8.52
C VAL A 111 20.48 0.25 -8.76
N LEU A 112 20.68 -0.44 -9.90
CA LEU A 112 20.00 -1.73 -10.18
C LEU A 112 20.44 -2.82 -9.20
N VAL A 113 21.72 -2.89 -8.82
CA VAL A 113 22.20 -3.78 -7.76
C VAL A 113 21.54 -3.44 -6.43
N LEU A 114 21.42 -2.17 -6.08
CA LEU A 114 20.75 -1.73 -4.85
C LEU A 114 19.25 -2.06 -4.85
N LEU A 115 18.58 -2.00 -6.00
CA LEU A 115 17.20 -2.50 -6.15
C LEU A 115 17.10 -3.98 -5.78
N LEU A 116 18.01 -4.78 -6.32
CA LEU A 116 18.03 -6.24 -6.06
C LEU A 116 18.30 -6.54 -4.58
N LEU A 117 19.30 -5.89 -3.98
CA LEU A 117 19.65 -6.08 -2.56
C LEU A 117 18.53 -5.61 -1.63
N GLY A 118 17.94 -4.44 -1.91
CA GLY A 118 16.84 -3.90 -1.11
C GLY A 118 15.56 -4.76 -1.22
N GLY A 119 15.24 -5.24 -2.42
CA GLY A 119 14.13 -6.17 -2.64
C GLY A 119 14.31 -7.51 -1.93
N PHE A 120 15.52 -8.07 -2.00
CA PHE A 120 15.88 -9.28 -1.27
C PHE A 120 15.81 -9.09 0.25
N GLY A 121 16.39 -8.00 0.79
CA GLY A 121 16.33 -7.68 2.21
C GLY A 121 14.89 -7.52 2.71
N SER A 122 14.04 -6.85 1.93
CA SER A 122 12.61 -6.75 2.21
C SER A 122 11.93 -8.11 2.27
N SER A 123 12.27 -9.03 1.35
CA SER A 123 11.71 -10.38 1.32
C SER A 123 12.09 -11.20 2.56
N LEU A 124 13.33 -11.07 3.03
CA LEU A 124 13.79 -11.71 4.27
C LEU A 124 13.05 -11.17 5.50
N ILE A 125 12.88 -9.85 5.58
CA ILE A 125 12.16 -9.20 6.67
C ILE A 125 10.70 -9.66 6.69
N GLU A 126 10.04 -9.72 5.53
CA GLU A 126 8.63 -10.12 5.46
C GLU A 126 8.44 -11.60 5.80
N LEU A 127 9.33 -12.49 5.34
CA LEU A 127 9.35 -13.89 5.74
C LEU A 127 9.44 -14.06 7.26
N TYR A 128 10.35 -13.31 7.88
CA TYR A 128 10.51 -13.33 9.33
C TYR A 128 9.27 -12.77 10.05
N ASN A 129 8.71 -11.68 9.55
CA ASN A 129 7.51 -11.04 10.10
C ASN A 129 6.30 -11.98 10.07
N ASP A 130 6.07 -12.67 8.96
CA ASP A 130 4.98 -13.66 8.86
C ASP A 130 5.22 -14.84 9.81
N ARG A 131 6.49 -15.32 9.95
CA ARG A 131 6.82 -16.36 10.92
C ARG A 131 6.52 -15.95 12.36
N VAL A 132 6.94 -14.73 12.78
CA VAL A 132 6.67 -14.29 14.16
C VAL A 132 5.21 -13.97 14.40
N ALA A 133 4.46 -13.64 13.34
CA ALA A 133 3.01 -13.47 13.40
C ALA A 133 2.27 -14.77 13.73
N LEU A 134 2.73 -15.93 13.24
CA LEU A 134 2.16 -17.24 13.57
C LEU A 134 2.16 -17.55 15.07
N VAL A 135 3.14 -17.03 15.80
CA VAL A 135 3.29 -17.25 17.24
C VAL A 135 2.83 -16.05 18.07
N TYR A 136 2.17 -15.08 17.44
CA TYR A 136 1.69 -13.84 18.06
C TYR A 136 2.78 -13.00 18.74
N ALA A 137 4.02 -13.03 18.23
CA ALA A 137 5.17 -12.33 18.80
C ALA A 137 5.30 -10.89 18.29
N TYR A 138 4.27 -10.06 18.51
CA TYR A 138 4.19 -8.68 18.03
C TYR A 138 5.38 -7.80 18.43
N ARG A 139 5.99 -8.04 19.62
CA ARG A 139 7.16 -7.29 20.07
C ARG A 139 8.37 -7.51 19.16
N LYS A 140 8.58 -8.76 18.68
CA LYS A 140 9.66 -9.08 17.75
C LYS A 140 9.41 -8.45 16.38
N TYR A 141 8.16 -8.52 15.90
CA TYR A 141 7.73 -7.82 14.69
C TYR A 141 8.01 -6.32 14.79
N MET A 142 7.55 -5.67 15.86
CA MET A 142 7.75 -4.23 16.08
C MET A 142 9.23 -3.87 16.16
N ALA A 143 10.06 -4.66 16.84
CA ALA A 143 11.49 -4.41 16.96
C ALA A 143 12.21 -4.46 15.61
N VAL A 144 11.90 -5.46 14.76
CA VAL A 144 12.51 -5.60 13.43
C VAL A 144 12.08 -4.47 12.50
N MET A 145 10.80 -4.14 12.49
CA MET A 145 10.29 -3.05 11.66
C MET A 145 10.79 -1.68 12.11
N ALA A 146 10.89 -1.44 13.43
CA ALA A 146 11.47 -0.22 13.96
C ALA A 146 12.97 -0.14 13.62
N ALA A 147 13.72 -1.23 13.79
CA ALA A 147 15.13 -1.28 13.38
C ALA A 147 15.31 -0.96 11.89
N ALA A 148 14.51 -1.57 11.02
CA ALA A 148 14.53 -1.29 9.58
C ALA A 148 14.24 0.20 9.29
N ALA A 149 13.21 0.78 9.94
CA ALA A 149 12.84 2.17 9.74
C ALA A 149 13.93 3.14 10.24
N PHE A 150 14.44 2.95 11.46
CA PHE A 150 15.48 3.82 12.01
C PHE A 150 16.82 3.68 11.29
N CYS A 151 17.23 2.45 10.91
CA CYS A 151 18.43 2.24 10.11
C CYS A 151 18.29 2.89 8.73
N ASN A 152 17.12 2.77 8.09
CA ASN A 152 16.87 3.40 6.80
C ASN A 152 17.00 4.93 6.89
N VAL A 153 16.34 5.57 7.86
CA VAL A 153 16.40 7.02 8.03
C VAL A 153 17.81 7.46 8.43
N GLY A 154 18.40 6.83 9.46
CA GLY A 154 19.70 7.21 10.00
C GLY A 154 20.82 7.04 8.98
N LEU A 155 20.92 5.86 8.35
CA LEU A 155 21.97 5.59 7.36
C LEU A 155 21.81 6.46 6.12
N SER A 156 20.58 6.68 5.65
CA SER A 156 20.35 7.61 4.52
C SER A 156 20.80 9.04 4.85
N LEU A 157 20.47 9.55 6.05
CA LEU A 157 20.88 10.90 6.45
C LEU A 157 22.41 11.02 6.56
N VAL A 158 23.05 10.05 7.19
CA VAL A 158 24.53 10.05 7.29
C VAL A 158 25.13 10.05 5.89
N LEU A 159 24.73 9.13 5.02
CA LEU A 159 25.29 9.04 3.67
C LEU A 159 25.04 10.30 2.84
N MET A 160 23.83 10.86 2.90
CA MET A 160 23.48 12.07 2.15
C MET A 160 24.21 13.33 2.62
N LEU A 161 24.56 13.42 3.91
CA LEU A 161 25.13 14.64 4.49
C LEU A 161 26.65 14.59 4.65
N THR A 162 27.28 13.39 4.52
CA THR A 162 28.73 13.25 4.76
C THR A 162 29.50 12.65 3.58
N VAL A 163 28.91 11.66 2.89
CA VAL A 163 29.64 10.89 1.85
C VAL A 163 29.17 11.26 0.45
N PHE A 164 27.89 11.52 0.28
CA PHE A 164 27.23 11.79 -1.00
C PHE A 164 26.48 13.15 -0.97
N ASP A 165 27.15 14.20 -0.47
CA ASP A 165 26.53 15.53 -0.40
C ASP A 165 26.27 16.12 -1.80
N ASP A 166 27.11 15.78 -2.79
CA ASP A 166 26.95 16.16 -4.20
C ASP A 166 25.93 15.26 -4.95
N ASP A 167 25.73 14.00 -4.48
CA ASP A 167 24.77 13.05 -5.06
C ASP A 167 23.87 12.49 -3.96
N ARG A 168 22.97 13.33 -3.45
CA ARG A 168 22.06 12.98 -2.36
C ARG A 168 21.06 11.89 -2.75
N PHE A 169 20.72 11.80 -4.02
CA PHE A 169 19.88 10.70 -4.53
C PHE A 169 20.55 9.35 -4.28
N PHE A 170 21.81 9.19 -4.71
CA PHE A 170 22.53 7.94 -4.50
C PHE A 170 22.72 7.62 -3.03
N GLY A 171 23.08 8.61 -2.19
CA GLY A 171 23.17 8.45 -0.74
C GLY A 171 21.87 7.95 -0.10
N ARG A 172 20.72 8.47 -0.58
CA ARG A 172 19.39 8.07 -0.12
C ARG A 172 19.05 6.63 -0.52
N VAL A 173 19.30 6.25 -1.77
CA VAL A 173 19.05 4.91 -2.31
C VAL A 173 19.93 3.88 -1.63
N LEU A 174 21.23 4.20 -1.48
CA LEU A 174 22.21 3.32 -0.81
C LEU A 174 21.81 3.07 0.64
N GLY A 175 21.48 4.14 1.38
CA GLY A 175 21.06 4.04 2.78
C GLY A 175 19.80 3.19 2.96
N ALA A 176 18.80 3.37 2.09
CA ALA A 176 17.57 2.61 2.12
C ALA A 176 17.82 1.12 1.85
N SER A 177 18.54 0.79 0.76
CA SER A 177 18.78 -0.60 0.35
C SER A 177 19.67 -1.37 1.33
N LEU A 178 20.77 -0.76 1.77
CA LEU A 178 21.67 -1.39 2.73
C LEU A 178 21.01 -1.62 4.09
N SER A 179 20.14 -0.71 4.53
CA SER A 179 19.40 -0.90 5.79
C SER A 179 18.47 -2.11 5.72
N LEU A 180 17.70 -2.26 4.65
CA LEU A 180 16.80 -3.40 4.45
C LEU A 180 17.60 -4.70 4.32
N PHE A 181 18.68 -4.67 3.55
CA PHE A 181 19.55 -5.84 3.37
C PHE A 181 20.22 -6.27 4.68
N ALA A 182 20.81 -5.34 5.43
CA ALA A 182 21.49 -5.63 6.69
C ALA A 182 20.52 -6.17 7.77
N VAL A 183 19.35 -5.52 7.93
CA VAL A 183 18.33 -6.00 8.88
C VAL A 183 17.79 -7.36 8.45
N GLY A 184 17.55 -7.57 7.15
CA GLY A 184 17.13 -8.86 6.60
C GLY A 184 18.14 -9.96 6.90
N LEU A 185 19.44 -9.73 6.65
CA LEU A 185 20.51 -10.67 6.98
C LEU A 185 20.61 -10.94 8.47
N PHE A 186 20.49 -9.92 9.30
CA PHE A 186 20.54 -10.06 10.77
C PHE A 186 19.45 -11.00 11.29
N VAL A 187 18.19 -10.77 10.88
CA VAL A 187 17.06 -11.58 11.39
C VAL A 187 17.14 -13.02 10.90
N ILE A 188 17.61 -13.24 9.68
CA ILE A 188 17.78 -14.58 9.12
C ILE A 188 19.02 -15.28 9.69
N GLY A 189 20.13 -14.58 9.87
CA GLY A 189 21.32 -15.11 10.53
C GLY A 189 20.97 -15.62 11.94
N ARG A 190 20.17 -14.88 12.69
CA ARG A 190 19.65 -15.31 13.98
C ARG A 190 18.73 -16.54 13.87
N LEU A 191 17.89 -16.62 12.83
CA LEU A 191 17.05 -17.79 12.59
C LEU A 191 17.90 -19.03 12.32
N TRP A 192 18.93 -18.92 11.48
CA TRP A 192 19.82 -20.01 11.13
C TRP A 192 20.74 -20.44 12.26
N TYR A 193 21.12 -19.52 13.13
CA TYR A 193 21.83 -19.87 14.36
C TYR A 193 21.01 -20.80 15.27
N LEU A 194 19.69 -20.57 15.33
CA LEU A 194 18.78 -21.39 16.15
C LEU A 194 18.30 -22.65 15.42
N HIS A 195 18.14 -22.59 14.10
CA HIS A 195 17.58 -23.65 13.28
C HIS A 195 18.40 -23.77 12.01
N ARG A 196 19.28 -24.75 11.96
CA ARG A 196 20.17 -24.99 10.82
C ARG A 196 19.38 -25.14 9.53
N PRO A 197 19.79 -24.47 8.42
CA PRO A 197 19.11 -24.59 7.15
C PRO A 197 19.31 -25.99 6.55
N THR A 198 18.26 -26.55 6.00
CA THR A 198 18.27 -27.81 5.29
C THR A 198 17.70 -27.69 3.90
N VAL A 199 18.33 -28.26 2.90
CA VAL A 199 17.74 -28.30 1.55
C VAL A 199 16.64 -29.36 1.55
N SER A 200 15.40 -28.92 1.28
CA SER A 200 14.24 -29.79 1.19
C SER A 200 13.42 -29.51 -0.07
N ARG A 201 13.48 -30.43 -1.01
CA ARG A 201 12.69 -30.36 -2.24
C ARG A 201 11.18 -30.34 -1.96
N THR A 202 10.74 -31.01 -0.91
CA THR A 202 9.33 -31.03 -0.48
C THR A 202 8.89 -29.64 -0.03
N TYR A 203 9.68 -28.96 0.80
CA TYR A 203 9.39 -27.60 1.26
C TYR A 203 9.38 -26.59 0.12
N TRP A 204 10.36 -26.69 -0.78
CA TRP A 204 10.46 -25.80 -1.94
C TRP A 204 9.31 -25.98 -2.92
N SER A 205 8.97 -27.24 -3.25
CA SER A 205 7.83 -27.55 -4.13
C SER A 205 6.50 -27.06 -3.54
N PHE A 206 6.29 -27.25 -2.23
CA PHE A 206 5.11 -26.76 -1.52
C PHE A 206 5.03 -25.24 -1.58
N GLY A 207 6.13 -24.54 -1.18
CA GLY A 207 6.22 -23.09 -1.18
C GLY A 207 5.95 -22.48 -2.55
N LEU A 208 6.61 -22.97 -3.60
CA LEU A 208 6.45 -22.49 -4.97
C LEU A 208 5.03 -22.72 -5.50
N ARG A 209 4.47 -23.93 -5.30
CA ARG A 209 3.12 -24.26 -5.77
C ARG A 209 2.06 -23.36 -5.13
N TYR A 210 2.24 -23.01 -3.85
CA TYR A 210 1.33 -22.10 -3.14
C TYR A 210 1.51 -20.66 -3.62
N SER A 211 2.74 -20.21 -3.80
CA SER A 211 3.09 -18.81 -4.00
C SER A 211 2.92 -18.33 -5.45
N ILE A 212 3.09 -19.18 -6.46
CA ILE A 212 2.99 -18.80 -7.88
C ILE A 212 1.68 -18.04 -8.19
N PRO A 213 0.49 -18.54 -7.80
CA PRO A 213 -0.76 -17.78 -8.05
C PRO A 213 -0.82 -16.44 -7.31
N VAL A 214 -0.23 -16.38 -6.10
CA VAL A 214 -0.22 -15.17 -5.27
C VAL A 214 0.68 -14.09 -5.88
N VAL A 215 1.81 -14.47 -6.50
CA VAL A 215 2.71 -13.54 -7.19
C VAL A 215 1.99 -12.79 -8.31
N PHE A 216 1.24 -13.48 -9.16
CA PHE A 216 0.53 -12.82 -10.25
C PHE A 216 -0.52 -11.81 -9.77
N HIS A 217 -1.29 -12.17 -8.73
CA HIS A 217 -2.21 -11.23 -8.10
C HIS A 217 -1.49 -10.00 -7.54
N GLY A 218 -0.38 -10.23 -6.80
CA GLY A 218 0.45 -9.17 -6.25
C GLY A 218 1.04 -8.25 -7.32
N LEU A 219 1.58 -8.82 -8.40
CA LEU A 219 2.13 -8.04 -9.52
C LEU A 219 1.07 -7.13 -10.17
N PHE A 220 -0.13 -7.63 -10.45
CA PHE A 220 -1.19 -6.81 -11.02
C PHE A 220 -1.64 -5.70 -10.06
N GLN A 221 -1.69 -5.98 -8.77
CA GLN A 221 -1.99 -4.95 -7.76
C GLN A 221 -0.88 -3.89 -7.69
N MET A 222 0.38 -4.28 -7.83
CA MET A 222 1.50 -3.34 -7.89
C MET A 222 1.47 -2.48 -9.14
N VAL A 223 1.13 -3.06 -10.30
CA VAL A 223 0.91 -2.29 -11.52
C VAL A 223 -0.14 -1.22 -11.27
N LEU A 224 -1.28 -1.58 -10.68
CA LEU A 224 -2.35 -0.62 -10.36
C LEU A 224 -1.87 0.53 -9.45
N MET A 225 -1.00 0.23 -8.48
CA MET A 225 -0.54 1.21 -7.49
C MET A 225 0.64 2.07 -7.97
N GLN A 226 1.55 1.50 -8.76
CA GLN A 226 2.83 2.14 -9.10
C GLN A 226 2.87 2.76 -10.51
N THR A 227 1.94 2.39 -11.38
CA THR A 227 1.90 2.85 -12.78
C THR A 227 1.90 4.37 -12.89
N GLY A 228 1.16 5.08 -12.03
CA GLY A 228 1.08 6.54 -12.07
C GLY A 228 2.47 7.19 -11.98
N THR A 229 3.27 6.80 -10.99
CA THR A 229 4.62 7.35 -10.79
C THR A 229 5.56 7.00 -11.95
N ILE A 230 5.55 5.73 -12.39
CA ILE A 230 6.44 5.24 -13.45
C ILE A 230 6.09 5.89 -14.81
N ILE A 231 4.81 5.99 -15.15
CA ILE A 231 4.39 6.60 -16.43
C ILE A 231 4.70 8.09 -16.47
N ILE A 232 4.49 8.82 -15.37
CA ILE A 232 4.85 10.25 -15.29
C ILE A 232 6.35 10.44 -15.55
N GLN A 233 7.20 9.63 -14.92
CA GLN A 233 8.65 9.64 -15.18
C GLN A 233 8.95 9.46 -16.65
N LYS A 234 8.40 8.41 -17.26
CA LYS A 234 8.73 8.02 -18.65
C LYS A 234 8.20 8.99 -19.70
N MET A 235 7.06 9.64 -19.44
CA MET A 235 6.42 10.50 -20.43
C MET A 235 6.63 11.98 -20.20
N VAL A 236 7.05 12.38 -18.98
CA VAL A 236 7.16 13.80 -18.61
C VAL A 236 8.55 14.11 -18.01
N SER A 237 8.76 13.80 -16.70
CA SER A 237 10.05 14.03 -16.03
C SER A 237 10.07 13.43 -14.61
N GLY A 238 11.29 13.33 -14.03
CA GLY A 238 11.49 12.97 -12.63
C GLY A 238 10.89 13.99 -11.66
N SER A 239 10.97 15.28 -11.98
CA SER A 239 10.37 16.34 -11.16
C SER A 239 8.84 16.22 -11.09
N ALA A 240 8.17 15.98 -12.22
CA ALA A 240 6.72 15.75 -12.25
C ALA A 240 6.32 14.49 -11.44
N ALA A 241 7.13 13.42 -11.54
CA ALA A 241 6.95 12.22 -10.72
C ALA A 241 7.13 12.51 -9.22
N GLY A 242 8.08 13.40 -8.86
CA GLY A 242 8.29 13.86 -7.49
C GLY A 242 7.10 14.65 -6.94
N MET A 243 6.51 15.53 -7.74
CA MET A 243 5.27 16.25 -7.36
C MET A 243 4.14 15.26 -7.10
N TYR A 244 3.93 14.31 -7.99
CA TYR A 244 2.90 13.27 -7.83
C TYR A 244 3.17 12.39 -6.61
N ALA A 245 4.43 11.97 -6.40
CA ALA A 245 4.84 11.14 -5.29
C ALA A 245 4.64 11.80 -3.92
N LEU A 246 4.89 13.11 -3.79
CA LEU A 246 4.56 13.84 -2.57
C LEU A 246 3.04 13.81 -2.31
N GLY A 247 2.23 13.97 -3.35
CA GLY A 247 0.78 13.81 -3.26
C GLY A 247 0.37 12.42 -2.76
N LEU A 248 1.05 11.35 -3.17
CA LEU A 248 0.78 9.98 -2.70
C LEU A 248 0.99 9.79 -1.18
N SER A 249 1.67 10.71 -0.49
CA SER A 249 1.79 10.66 0.97
C SER A 249 0.43 10.73 1.67
N PHE A 250 -0.56 11.39 1.08
CA PHE A 250 -1.94 11.41 1.58
C PHE A 250 -2.60 10.03 1.56
N LEU A 251 -2.30 9.22 0.55
CA LEU A 251 -2.76 7.82 0.50
C LEU A 251 -2.24 7.05 1.72
N SER A 252 -1.01 7.30 2.16
CA SER A 252 -0.43 6.65 3.34
C SER A 252 -1.21 6.94 4.62
N ILE A 253 -1.69 8.17 4.82
CA ILE A 253 -2.53 8.56 5.97
C ILE A 253 -3.82 7.73 5.97
N VAL A 254 -4.52 7.70 4.84
CA VAL A 254 -5.81 7.01 4.72
C VAL A 254 -5.63 5.50 4.83
N THR A 255 -4.56 4.92 4.26
CA THR A 255 -4.31 3.46 4.31
C THR A 255 -4.05 2.93 5.72
N VAL A 256 -3.51 3.74 6.64
CA VAL A 256 -3.39 3.36 8.06
C VAL A 256 -4.78 3.11 8.67
N LEU A 257 -5.71 4.02 8.40
CA LEU A 257 -7.10 3.92 8.88
C LEU A 257 -7.84 2.76 8.21
N ILE A 258 -7.66 2.58 6.90
CA ILE A 258 -8.21 1.43 6.16
C ILE A 258 -7.74 0.11 6.78
N GLY A 259 -6.43 -0.04 7.05
CA GLY A 259 -5.88 -1.26 7.65
C GLY A 259 -6.48 -1.59 9.01
N SER A 260 -6.62 -0.58 9.87
CA SER A 260 -7.25 -0.72 11.18
C SER A 260 -8.73 -1.13 11.06
N MET A 261 -9.45 -0.48 10.16
CA MET A 261 -10.86 -0.75 9.92
C MET A 261 -11.11 -2.10 9.26
N SER A 262 -10.24 -2.53 8.33
CA SER A 262 -10.36 -3.83 7.65
C SER A 262 -10.34 -5.01 8.61
N THR A 263 -9.56 -4.94 9.69
CA THR A 263 -9.52 -6.00 10.72
C THR A 263 -10.85 -6.12 11.45
N VAL A 264 -11.42 -4.99 11.88
CA VAL A 264 -12.71 -4.93 12.57
C VAL A 264 -13.84 -5.33 11.62
N TRP A 265 -13.81 -4.81 10.39
CA TRP A 265 -14.80 -5.11 9.37
C TRP A 265 -14.84 -6.59 9.00
N SER A 266 -13.69 -7.21 8.79
CA SER A 266 -13.63 -8.64 8.47
C SER A 266 -14.30 -9.49 9.56
N THR A 267 -13.94 -9.27 10.82
CA THR A 267 -14.54 -9.99 11.96
C THR A 267 -16.05 -9.80 11.99
N TYR A 268 -16.52 -8.54 11.92
CA TYR A 268 -17.95 -8.22 11.93
C TYR A 268 -18.72 -8.88 10.78
N PHE A 269 -18.12 -8.86 9.58
CA PHE A 269 -18.72 -9.47 8.39
C PHE A 269 -18.90 -10.98 8.56
N TYR A 270 -17.85 -11.70 9.04
CA TYR A 270 -17.90 -13.14 9.27
C TYR A 270 -18.91 -13.50 10.36
N ASP A 271 -18.98 -12.72 11.44
CA ASP A 271 -19.97 -12.91 12.51
C ASP A 271 -21.42 -12.75 11.99
N CYS A 272 -21.66 -11.70 11.18
CA CYS A 272 -22.97 -11.51 10.54
C CYS A 272 -23.31 -12.64 9.56
N MET A 273 -22.33 -13.18 8.83
CA MET A 273 -22.57 -14.28 7.90
C MET A 273 -22.82 -15.62 8.59
N ALA A 274 -22.33 -15.80 9.82
CA ALA A 274 -22.63 -16.96 10.66
C ALA A 274 -24.03 -16.89 11.27
N ASP A 275 -24.64 -15.70 11.36
CA ASP A 275 -26.01 -15.50 11.85
C ASP A 275 -27.02 -16.04 10.80
N SER A 276 -27.93 -16.91 11.20
CA SER A 276 -29.01 -17.45 10.37
C SER A 276 -30.18 -16.48 10.15
N SER A 277 -30.15 -15.31 10.79
CA SER A 277 -31.26 -14.35 10.73
C SER A 277 -31.43 -13.73 9.33
N VAL A 278 -32.67 -13.48 8.93
CA VAL A 278 -33.04 -12.82 7.67
C VAL A 278 -32.47 -11.38 7.60
N VAL A 279 -32.17 -10.78 8.75
CA VAL A 279 -31.73 -9.39 8.89
C VAL A 279 -30.21 -9.22 8.64
N LYS A 280 -29.44 -10.32 8.51
CA LYS A 280 -27.96 -10.27 8.36
C LYS A 280 -27.48 -9.38 7.21
N GLN A 281 -28.15 -9.47 6.07
CA GLN A 281 -27.76 -8.69 4.88
C GLN A 281 -27.93 -7.18 5.11
N GLU A 282 -29.01 -6.78 5.80
CA GLU A 282 -29.24 -5.37 6.09
C GLU A 282 -28.26 -4.82 7.14
N LYS A 283 -27.90 -5.63 8.15
CA LYS A 283 -26.84 -5.28 9.13
C LYS A 283 -25.50 -5.04 8.42
N ILE A 284 -25.12 -5.93 7.49
CA ILE A 284 -23.88 -5.77 6.70
C ILE A 284 -23.94 -4.50 5.86
N ARG A 285 -25.05 -4.27 5.14
CA ARG A 285 -25.20 -3.06 4.28
C ARG A 285 -25.18 -1.77 5.08
N GLN A 286 -25.83 -1.73 6.23
CA GLN A 286 -25.87 -0.57 7.10
C GLN A 286 -24.48 -0.24 7.62
N ALA A 287 -23.73 -1.23 8.10
CA ALA A 287 -22.37 -1.07 8.56
C ALA A 287 -21.42 -0.64 7.42
N ALA A 288 -21.49 -1.30 6.27
CA ALA A 288 -20.70 -0.94 5.09
C ALA A 288 -20.98 0.50 4.61
N ARG A 289 -22.25 0.93 4.64
CA ARG A 289 -22.64 2.31 4.32
C ARG A 289 -22.00 3.31 5.28
N MET A 290 -22.05 3.04 6.60
CA MET A 290 -21.46 3.94 7.60
C MET A 290 -19.96 4.09 7.41
N VAL A 291 -19.25 2.98 7.21
CA VAL A 291 -17.79 2.99 6.97
C VAL A 291 -17.45 3.70 5.65
N SER A 292 -18.20 3.44 4.59
CA SER A 292 -18.02 4.12 3.30
C SER A 292 -18.21 5.62 3.41
N PHE A 293 -19.26 6.09 4.10
CA PHE A 293 -19.50 7.51 4.35
C PHE A 293 -18.40 8.15 5.19
N PHE A 294 -17.93 7.46 6.23
CA PHE A 294 -16.81 7.93 7.04
C PHE A 294 -15.57 8.21 6.16
N PHE A 295 -15.18 7.25 5.30
CA PHE A 295 -14.02 7.45 4.43
C PHE A 295 -14.27 8.51 3.35
N ALA A 296 -15.48 8.65 2.83
CA ALA A 296 -15.83 9.72 1.91
C ALA A 296 -15.66 11.10 2.57
N LEU A 297 -16.22 11.30 3.77
CA LEU A 297 -16.10 12.56 4.52
C LEU A 297 -14.64 12.84 4.91
N LEU A 298 -13.90 11.81 5.33
CA LEU A 298 -12.47 11.93 5.65
C LEU A 298 -11.65 12.42 4.45
N THR A 299 -11.82 11.77 3.29
CA THR A 299 -11.05 12.13 2.08
C THR A 299 -11.46 13.49 1.53
N MET A 300 -12.74 13.85 1.58
CA MET A 300 -13.22 15.19 1.26
C MET A 300 -12.65 16.25 2.22
N GLY A 301 -12.65 15.99 3.53
CA GLY A 301 -12.07 16.90 4.53
C GLY A 301 -10.56 17.08 4.34
N LEU A 302 -9.81 16.00 4.10
CA LEU A 302 -8.37 16.07 3.80
C LEU A 302 -8.09 16.86 2.52
N SER A 303 -8.99 16.81 1.52
CA SER A 303 -8.82 17.57 0.28
C SER A 303 -8.89 19.09 0.51
N CYS A 304 -9.67 19.54 1.47
CA CYS A 304 -9.75 20.97 1.81
C CYS A 304 -8.44 21.50 2.43
N ALA A 305 -7.73 20.67 3.19
CA ALA A 305 -6.48 21.03 3.86
C ALA A 305 -5.21 20.62 3.06
N ALA A 306 -5.38 20.06 1.86
CA ALA A 306 -4.27 19.48 1.11
C ALA A 306 -3.14 20.48 0.79
N PRO A 307 -3.41 21.72 0.31
CA PRO A 307 -2.33 22.67 0.00
C PRO A 307 -1.50 23.05 1.23
N GLU A 308 -2.12 23.27 2.39
CA GLU A 308 -1.44 23.62 3.64
C GLU A 308 -0.58 22.45 4.15
N ILE A 309 -1.11 21.25 4.10
CA ILE A 309 -0.35 20.04 4.49
C ILE A 309 0.86 19.86 3.57
N LEU A 310 0.69 20.05 2.26
CA LEU A 310 1.80 19.94 1.28
C LEU A 310 2.86 21.01 1.51
N LEU A 311 2.44 22.24 1.86
CA LEU A 311 3.38 23.31 2.19
C LEU A 311 4.25 22.94 3.41
N VAL A 312 3.66 22.30 4.41
CA VAL A 312 4.39 21.79 5.58
C VAL A 312 5.32 20.65 5.19
N LEU A 313 4.85 19.71 4.36
CA LEU A 313 5.60 18.51 3.96
C LEU A 313 6.77 18.81 3.02
N GLY A 314 6.53 19.55 1.94
CA GLY A 314 7.50 19.75 0.86
C GLY A 314 7.95 21.19 0.65
N GLY A 315 7.26 22.17 1.26
CA GLY A 315 7.49 23.58 1.02
C GLY A 315 6.90 24.07 -0.31
N VAL A 316 7.14 25.34 -0.63
CA VAL A 316 6.56 26.03 -1.81
C VAL A 316 6.93 25.33 -3.13
N ARG A 317 8.12 24.72 -3.22
CA ARG A 317 8.58 24.01 -4.43
C ARG A 317 7.68 22.83 -4.84
N TYR A 318 6.85 22.31 -3.92
CA TYR A 318 5.90 21.22 -4.18
C TYR A 318 4.45 21.67 -4.23
N ALA A 319 4.16 22.97 -4.31
CA ALA A 319 2.79 23.49 -4.30
C ALA A 319 1.90 22.85 -5.40
N GLU A 320 2.47 22.57 -6.57
CA GLU A 320 1.75 21.92 -7.67
C GLU A 320 1.24 20.50 -7.36
N SER A 321 1.82 19.83 -6.34
CA SER A 321 1.34 18.51 -5.88
C SER A 321 -0.13 18.55 -5.45
N ALA A 322 -0.65 19.70 -5.01
CA ALA A 322 -2.03 19.88 -4.59
C ALA A 322 -3.03 19.41 -5.65
N TYR A 323 -2.77 19.72 -6.92
CA TYR A 323 -3.65 19.32 -8.02
C TYR A 323 -3.78 17.80 -8.19
N SER A 324 -2.76 17.04 -7.84
CA SER A 324 -2.79 15.57 -7.86
C SER A 324 -3.47 14.99 -6.61
N VAL A 325 -3.35 15.64 -5.46
CA VAL A 325 -3.89 15.13 -4.18
C VAL A 325 -5.39 14.91 -4.23
N TYR A 326 -6.12 15.79 -4.90
CA TYR A 326 -7.58 15.67 -5.00
C TYR A 326 -8.01 14.35 -5.66
N GLY A 327 -7.38 13.98 -6.78
CA GLY A 327 -7.60 12.68 -7.44
C GLY A 327 -7.10 11.49 -6.61
N ILE A 328 -5.96 11.63 -5.92
CA ILE A 328 -5.38 10.59 -5.05
C ILE A 328 -6.32 10.29 -3.86
N LEU A 329 -6.97 11.31 -3.29
CA LEU A 329 -7.93 11.12 -2.20
C LEU A 329 -9.19 10.39 -2.66
N ILE A 330 -9.64 10.59 -3.91
CA ILE A 330 -10.70 9.78 -4.51
C ILE A 330 -10.25 8.31 -4.64
N CYS A 331 -9.02 8.06 -5.10
CA CYS A 331 -8.45 6.71 -5.11
C CYS A 331 -8.44 6.09 -3.71
N SER A 332 -8.06 6.86 -2.69
CA SER A 332 -8.04 6.42 -1.28
C SER A 332 -9.41 5.98 -0.80
N TYR A 333 -10.46 6.74 -1.14
CA TYR A 333 -11.85 6.37 -0.87
C TYR A 333 -12.23 5.05 -1.57
N LEU A 334 -11.90 4.91 -2.86
CA LEU A 334 -12.19 3.70 -3.62
C LEU A 334 -11.45 2.46 -3.07
N ILE A 335 -10.22 2.63 -2.58
CA ILE A 335 -9.48 1.57 -1.88
C ILE A 335 -10.20 1.17 -0.59
N ALA A 336 -10.75 2.12 0.16
CA ALA A 336 -11.54 1.80 1.36
C ALA A 336 -12.79 0.99 1.00
N VAL A 337 -13.51 1.39 -0.04
CA VAL A 337 -14.69 0.65 -0.55
C VAL A 337 -14.31 -0.76 -1.02
N TYR A 338 -13.21 -0.90 -1.77
CA TYR A 338 -12.69 -2.20 -2.16
C TYR A 338 -12.46 -3.13 -0.95
N ASN A 339 -11.86 -2.62 0.11
CA ASN A 339 -11.62 -3.39 1.33
C ASN A 339 -12.92 -3.86 2.03
N LEU A 340 -14.03 -3.14 1.86
CA LEU A 340 -15.34 -3.59 2.34
C LEU A 340 -15.90 -4.75 1.50
N ILE A 341 -15.69 -4.72 0.19
CA ILE A 341 -16.28 -5.67 -0.77
C ILE A 341 -15.50 -6.98 -0.78
N VAL A 342 -14.16 -6.92 -0.80
CA VAL A 342 -13.29 -8.08 -1.01
C VAL A 342 -13.42 -9.14 0.09
N VAL A 343 -13.82 -8.75 1.30
CA VAL A 343 -14.06 -9.68 2.41
C VAL A 343 -15.17 -10.69 2.06
N GLY A 344 -16.20 -10.26 1.32
CA GLY A 344 -17.25 -11.16 0.82
C GLY A 344 -16.74 -12.19 -0.18
N GLU A 345 -15.78 -11.80 -1.02
CA GLU A 345 -15.14 -12.70 -1.99
C GLU A 345 -14.25 -13.73 -1.30
N TYR A 346 -13.50 -13.32 -0.27
CA TYR A 346 -12.72 -14.24 0.58
C TYR A 346 -13.64 -15.22 1.33
N TYR A 347 -14.78 -14.75 1.82
CA TYR A 347 -15.78 -15.62 2.45
C TYR A 347 -16.28 -16.69 1.48
N ALA A 348 -16.50 -16.35 0.21
CA ALA A 348 -16.95 -17.27 -0.83
C ALA A 348 -15.85 -18.25 -1.30
N LYS A 349 -14.59 -18.11 -0.85
CA LYS A 349 -13.43 -18.98 -1.15
C LYS A 349 -13.10 -19.10 -2.65
N LYS A 350 -13.54 -18.18 -3.51
CA LYS A 350 -13.27 -18.20 -4.97
C LYS A 350 -12.22 -17.17 -5.38
N THR A 351 -11.07 -17.19 -4.69
CA THR A 351 -10.00 -16.21 -4.82
C THR A 351 -9.36 -16.14 -6.21
N HIS A 352 -9.43 -17.20 -7.02
CA HIS A 352 -8.93 -17.19 -8.40
C HIS A 352 -9.64 -16.16 -9.30
N LEU A 353 -10.92 -15.82 -9.01
CA LEU A 353 -11.66 -14.84 -9.78
C LEU A 353 -11.19 -13.40 -9.50
N LEU A 354 -10.61 -13.14 -8.33
CA LEU A 354 -10.09 -11.82 -7.97
C LEU A 354 -8.96 -11.38 -8.90
N VAL A 355 -8.16 -12.33 -9.38
CA VAL A 355 -7.03 -12.07 -10.28
C VAL A 355 -7.50 -11.38 -11.56
N PHE A 356 -8.62 -11.82 -12.14
CA PHE A 356 -9.17 -11.22 -13.36
C PHE A 356 -9.67 -9.78 -13.13
N CYS A 357 -10.33 -9.52 -11.99
CA CYS A 357 -10.75 -8.16 -11.64
C CYS A 357 -9.54 -7.24 -11.46
N THR A 358 -8.48 -7.73 -10.81
CA THR A 358 -7.26 -6.95 -10.59
C THR A 358 -6.52 -6.69 -11.88
N LEU A 359 -6.42 -7.69 -12.78
CA LEU A 359 -5.81 -7.54 -14.10
C LEU A 359 -6.55 -6.47 -14.93
N ALA A 360 -7.88 -6.53 -14.97
CA ALA A 360 -8.66 -5.54 -15.71
C ALA A 360 -8.45 -4.11 -15.17
N GLY A 361 -8.42 -3.94 -13.83
CA GLY A 361 -8.10 -2.65 -13.21
C GLY A 361 -6.69 -2.18 -13.58
N ALA A 362 -5.69 -3.07 -13.57
CA ALA A 362 -4.32 -2.75 -13.93
C ALA A 362 -4.18 -2.32 -15.40
N VAL A 363 -4.83 -3.03 -16.32
CA VAL A 363 -4.85 -2.69 -17.76
C VAL A 363 -5.51 -1.32 -17.97
N CYS A 364 -6.67 -1.09 -17.35
CA CYS A 364 -7.34 0.23 -17.40
C CYS A 364 -6.42 1.33 -16.84
N CYS A 365 -5.69 1.07 -15.76
CA CYS A 365 -4.78 2.05 -15.15
C CYS A 365 -3.66 2.47 -16.11
N VAL A 366 -3.03 1.51 -16.79
CA VAL A 366 -2.00 1.79 -17.78
C VAL A 366 -2.57 2.61 -18.94
N LEU A 367 -3.70 2.17 -19.50
CA LEU A 367 -4.33 2.81 -20.67
C LEU A 367 -4.82 4.24 -20.33
N PHE A 368 -5.54 4.40 -19.23
CA PHE A 368 -6.11 5.70 -18.86
C PHE A 368 -5.03 6.71 -18.46
N ASN A 369 -3.97 6.27 -17.77
CA ASN A 369 -2.86 7.14 -17.43
C ASN A 369 -2.07 7.56 -18.67
N TRP A 370 -1.82 6.63 -19.59
CA TRP A 370 -1.16 6.94 -20.84
C TRP A 370 -1.94 7.96 -21.69
N LEU A 371 -3.26 7.75 -21.84
CA LEU A 371 -4.15 8.68 -22.54
C LEU A 371 -4.25 10.01 -21.80
N GLY A 372 -4.42 9.97 -20.48
CA GLY A 372 -4.56 11.16 -19.65
C GLY A 372 -3.37 12.10 -19.75
N ILE A 373 -2.13 11.56 -19.70
CA ILE A 373 -0.92 12.38 -19.83
C ILE A 373 -0.87 13.02 -21.22
N ARG A 374 -1.21 12.30 -22.28
CA ARG A 374 -1.18 12.83 -23.64
C ARG A 374 -2.21 13.94 -23.88
N LEU A 375 -3.37 13.85 -23.27
CA LEU A 375 -4.49 14.78 -23.49
C LEU A 375 -4.46 15.97 -22.53
N TRP A 376 -4.09 15.75 -21.26
CA TRP A 376 -4.25 16.75 -20.18
C TRP A 376 -2.99 16.95 -19.33
N GLY A 377 -1.87 16.29 -19.67
CA GLY A 377 -0.63 16.37 -18.91
C GLY A 377 -0.63 15.52 -17.64
N TYR A 378 0.47 15.56 -16.89
CA TYR A 378 0.71 14.66 -15.75
C TYR A 378 -0.27 14.84 -14.57
N ARG A 379 -0.82 16.05 -14.40
CA ARG A 379 -1.81 16.34 -13.34
C ARG A 379 -3.08 15.48 -13.46
N SER A 380 -3.39 15.00 -14.67
CA SER A 380 -4.54 14.13 -14.93
C SER A 380 -4.37 12.72 -14.36
N VAL A 381 -3.12 12.27 -14.11
CA VAL A 381 -2.82 10.88 -13.71
C VAL A 381 -3.56 10.46 -12.44
N ALA A 382 -3.70 11.35 -11.46
CA ALA A 382 -4.45 11.06 -10.26
C ALA A 382 -5.94 10.77 -10.53
N TYR A 383 -6.52 11.49 -11.48
CA TYR A 383 -7.92 11.34 -11.89
C TYR A 383 -8.13 10.12 -12.79
N THR A 384 -7.24 9.88 -13.75
CA THR A 384 -7.29 8.70 -14.61
C THR A 384 -7.03 7.41 -13.84
N THR A 385 -6.16 7.46 -12.83
CA THR A 385 -6.01 6.36 -11.86
C THR A 385 -7.30 6.15 -11.07
N SER A 386 -7.99 7.22 -10.59
CA SER A 386 -9.27 7.07 -9.88
C SER A 386 -10.36 6.46 -10.77
N LEU A 387 -10.40 6.79 -12.07
CA LEU A 387 -11.30 6.12 -13.04
C LEU A 387 -11.00 4.63 -13.16
N SER A 388 -9.72 4.25 -13.17
CA SER A 388 -9.31 2.84 -13.19
C SER A 388 -9.76 2.10 -11.93
N TYR A 389 -9.68 2.75 -10.76
CA TYR A 389 -10.20 2.21 -9.51
C TYR A 389 -11.73 2.09 -9.50
N ILE A 390 -12.47 2.95 -10.23
CA ILE A 390 -13.93 2.78 -10.41
C ILE A 390 -14.22 1.48 -11.16
N VAL A 391 -13.49 1.20 -12.25
CA VAL A 391 -13.62 -0.07 -12.98
C VAL A 391 -13.27 -1.25 -12.08
N TYR A 392 -12.14 -1.17 -11.38
CA TYR A 392 -11.67 -2.19 -10.44
C TYR A 392 -12.71 -2.49 -9.36
N VAL A 393 -13.18 -1.48 -8.63
CA VAL A 393 -14.18 -1.63 -7.57
C VAL A 393 -15.52 -2.11 -8.12
N GLY A 394 -15.92 -1.61 -9.29
CA GLY A 394 -17.14 -2.04 -9.98
C GLY A 394 -17.15 -3.53 -10.33
N MET A 395 -16.02 -4.05 -10.83
CA MET A 395 -15.88 -5.48 -11.12
C MET A 395 -15.94 -6.33 -9.84
N HIS A 396 -15.24 -5.93 -8.79
CA HIS A 396 -15.31 -6.59 -7.48
C HIS A 396 -16.72 -6.52 -6.88
N TRP A 397 -17.40 -5.39 -7.02
CA TRP A 397 -18.80 -5.27 -6.57
C TRP A 397 -19.73 -6.23 -7.29
N CYS A 398 -19.61 -6.35 -8.63
CA CYS A 398 -20.36 -7.30 -9.44
C CYS A 398 -20.06 -8.75 -9.06
N LEU A 399 -18.77 -9.08 -8.91
CA LEU A 399 -18.32 -10.42 -8.53
C LEU A 399 -18.83 -10.80 -7.14
N CYS A 400 -18.60 -9.96 -6.14
CA CYS A 400 -19.05 -10.19 -4.77
C CYS A 400 -20.57 -10.38 -4.68
N ARG A 401 -21.36 -9.54 -5.40
CA ARG A 401 -22.81 -9.67 -5.47
C ARG A 401 -23.24 -11.01 -6.09
N ARG A 402 -22.57 -11.48 -7.14
CA ARG A 402 -22.85 -12.79 -7.75
C ARG A 402 -22.53 -13.95 -6.81
N LEU A 403 -21.43 -13.86 -6.07
CA LEU A 403 -20.98 -14.92 -5.16
C LEU A 403 -21.84 -15.04 -3.90
N LEU A 404 -22.29 -13.92 -3.35
CA LEU A 404 -23.06 -13.87 -2.09
C LEU A 404 -24.58 -13.87 -2.31
N GLY A 405 -25.08 -13.57 -3.52
CA GLY A 405 -26.49 -13.36 -3.81
C GLY A 405 -27.04 -12.00 -3.34
N PHE A 406 -26.20 -11.16 -2.70
CA PHE A 406 -26.56 -9.79 -2.29
C PHE A 406 -25.36 -8.84 -2.40
N SER A 407 -25.61 -7.53 -2.42
CA SER A 407 -24.56 -6.52 -2.44
C SER A 407 -24.17 -6.11 -1.01
N VAL A 408 -22.87 -6.10 -0.69
CA VAL A 408 -22.31 -5.64 0.60
C VAL A 408 -22.60 -4.15 0.80
N ILE A 409 -22.48 -3.36 -0.26
CA ILE A 409 -22.85 -1.93 -0.29
C ILE A 409 -23.85 -1.68 -1.42
N ARG A 410 -24.85 -0.84 -1.20
CA ARG A 410 -25.81 -0.48 -2.25
C ARG A 410 -25.14 0.41 -3.30
N LEU A 411 -25.39 0.13 -4.57
CA LEU A 411 -24.81 0.91 -5.68
C LEU A 411 -25.13 2.40 -5.55
N ARG A 412 -26.36 2.74 -5.14
CA ARG A 412 -26.77 4.13 -4.91
C ARG A 412 -25.88 4.85 -3.89
N ASP A 413 -25.59 4.19 -2.77
CA ASP A 413 -24.79 4.79 -1.69
C ASP A 413 -23.34 5.03 -2.16
N LEU A 414 -22.80 4.08 -2.95
CA LEU A 414 -21.48 4.21 -3.58
C LEU A 414 -21.45 5.37 -4.59
N VAL A 415 -22.42 5.45 -5.49
CA VAL A 415 -22.48 6.48 -6.54
C VAL A 415 -22.65 7.87 -5.93
N VAL A 416 -23.50 8.03 -4.90
CA VAL A 416 -23.69 9.30 -4.21
C VAL A 416 -22.40 9.73 -3.52
N ALA A 417 -21.77 8.86 -2.74
CA ALA A 417 -20.53 9.22 -2.03
C ALA A 417 -19.39 9.55 -3.00
N LEU A 418 -19.25 8.78 -4.08
CA LEU A 418 -18.26 9.02 -5.12
C LEU A 418 -18.53 10.32 -5.88
N GLY A 419 -19.78 10.58 -6.25
CA GLY A 419 -20.18 11.83 -6.92
C GLY A 419 -19.89 13.06 -6.05
N CYS A 420 -20.24 13.01 -4.76
CA CYS A 420 -19.88 14.07 -3.81
C CYS A 420 -18.36 14.26 -3.71
N SER A 421 -17.57 13.16 -3.68
CA SER A 421 -16.11 13.24 -3.62
C SER A 421 -15.53 13.92 -4.86
N TYR A 422 -16.03 13.61 -6.06
CA TYR A 422 -15.61 14.28 -7.30
C TYR A 422 -16.01 15.76 -7.34
N VAL A 423 -17.22 16.09 -6.90
CA VAL A 423 -17.69 17.50 -6.82
C VAL A 423 -16.81 18.30 -5.87
N VAL A 424 -16.55 17.80 -4.66
CA VAL A 424 -15.69 18.47 -3.68
C VAL A 424 -14.25 18.58 -4.21
N ALA A 425 -13.72 17.53 -4.82
CA ALA A 425 -12.39 17.56 -5.44
C ALA A 425 -12.30 18.61 -6.56
N GLY A 426 -13.31 18.69 -7.42
CA GLY A 426 -13.39 19.69 -8.49
C GLY A 426 -13.46 21.12 -7.96
N ILE A 427 -14.25 21.37 -6.93
CA ILE A 427 -14.34 22.69 -6.27
C ILE A 427 -13.00 23.06 -5.63
N ASN A 428 -12.37 22.13 -4.88
CA ASN A 428 -11.07 22.35 -4.26
C ASN A 428 -9.95 22.55 -5.28
N PHE A 429 -10.04 21.88 -6.45
CA PHE A 429 -9.13 22.11 -7.56
C PHE A 429 -9.23 23.54 -8.09
N MET A 430 -10.44 24.08 -8.26
CA MET A 430 -10.66 25.47 -8.67
C MET A 430 -10.25 26.47 -7.57
N TRP A 431 -10.37 26.09 -6.31
CA TRP A 431 -10.09 26.91 -5.13
C TRP A 431 -8.73 26.59 -4.49
N THR A 432 -7.79 25.95 -5.22
CA THR A 432 -6.49 25.58 -4.66
C THR A 432 -5.78 26.77 -4.00
N ASP A 433 -5.87 27.96 -4.60
CA ASP A 433 -5.28 29.19 -4.07
C ASP A 433 -6.23 30.03 -3.21
N CYS A 434 -7.50 29.58 -3.02
CA CYS A 434 -8.52 30.29 -2.24
C CYS A 434 -8.72 29.60 -0.87
N LEU A 435 -7.95 30.04 0.14
CA LEU A 435 -8.04 29.47 1.49
C LEU A 435 -9.46 29.56 2.09
N TRP A 436 -10.12 30.72 1.96
CA TRP A 436 -11.45 30.93 2.53
C TRP A 436 -12.53 30.05 1.88
N GLY A 437 -12.44 29.83 0.58
CA GLY A 437 -13.35 28.93 -0.12
C GLY A 437 -13.23 27.49 0.38
N ARG A 438 -11.98 26.98 0.52
CA ARG A 438 -11.71 25.64 1.05
C ARG A 438 -12.08 25.50 2.53
N PHE A 439 -11.88 26.55 3.34
CA PHE A 439 -12.31 26.59 4.74
C PHE A 439 -13.85 26.52 4.85
N GLY A 440 -14.58 27.27 4.05
CA GLY A 440 -16.04 27.18 3.98
C GLY A 440 -16.53 25.80 3.60
N MET A 441 -15.86 25.15 2.62
CA MET A 441 -16.16 23.77 2.23
C MET A 441 -15.87 22.78 3.37
N ALA A 442 -14.76 22.95 4.09
CA ALA A 442 -14.44 22.11 5.25
C ALA A 442 -15.51 22.22 6.35
N LEU A 443 -16.01 23.41 6.64
CA LEU A 443 -17.10 23.61 7.59
C LEU A 443 -18.39 22.92 7.14
N LEU A 444 -18.72 22.98 5.85
CA LEU A 444 -19.88 22.27 5.28
C LEU A 444 -19.74 20.74 5.44
N ILE A 445 -18.55 20.20 5.17
CA ILE A 445 -18.27 18.77 5.34
C ILE A 445 -18.38 18.37 6.82
N LEU A 446 -17.84 19.16 7.74
CA LEU A 446 -17.95 18.93 9.18
C LEU A 446 -19.41 19.00 9.67
N ALA A 447 -20.20 19.95 9.19
CA ALA A 447 -21.63 20.02 9.48
C ALA A 447 -22.37 18.77 8.98
N THR A 448 -22.08 18.34 7.75
CA THR A 448 -22.64 17.11 7.17
C THR A 448 -22.25 15.87 7.99
N ALA A 449 -21.00 15.79 8.43
CA ALA A 449 -20.51 14.73 9.31
C ALA A 449 -21.25 14.73 10.66
N GLY A 450 -21.45 15.90 11.27
CA GLY A 450 -22.20 16.05 12.51
C GLY A 450 -23.67 15.60 12.39
N ILE A 451 -24.34 15.98 11.30
CA ILE A 451 -25.71 15.54 11.00
C ILE A 451 -25.76 14.02 10.81
N PHE A 452 -24.80 13.46 10.06
CA PHE A 452 -24.71 12.02 9.82
C PHE A 452 -24.52 11.25 11.12
N VAL A 453 -23.58 11.66 11.98
CA VAL A 453 -23.35 11.04 13.29
C VAL A 453 -24.60 11.14 14.17
N LYS A 454 -25.26 12.29 14.22
CA LYS A 454 -26.49 12.48 14.99
C LYS A 454 -27.59 11.53 14.55
N HIS A 455 -27.83 11.40 13.24
CA HIS A 455 -28.86 10.51 12.70
C HIS A 455 -28.57 9.01 12.92
N HIS A 456 -27.29 8.62 12.92
CA HIS A 456 -26.89 7.23 13.07
C HIS A 456 -26.28 6.90 14.43
N TYR A 457 -26.43 7.80 15.41
CA TYR A 457 -25.82 7.63 16.75
C TYR A 457 -26.22 6.32 17.44
N ALA A 458 -27.50 5.94 17.36
CA ALA A 458 -27.99 4.71 17.94
C ALA A 458 -27.34 3.46 17.34
N ASP A 459 -27.17 3.46 16.01
CA ASP A 459 -26.56 2.37 15.26
C ASP A 459 -25.05 2.25 15.56
N LEU A 460 -24.34 3.40 15.59
CA LEU A 460 -22.92 3.48 15.97
C LEU A 460 -22.70 2.97 17.40
N ARG A 461 -23.55 3.33 18.32
CA ARG A 461 -23.49 2.88 19.73
C ARG A 461 -23.68 1.36 19.86
N GLN A 462 -24.54 0.77 19.04
CA GLN A 462 -24.72 -0.69 19.00
C GLN A 462 -23.50 -1.43 18.44
N MET A 463 -22.81 -0.86 17.45
CA MET A 463 -21.58 -1.44 16.90
C MET A 463 -20.40 -1.41 17.87
N VAL A 464 -20.28 -0.35 18.69
CA VAL A 464 -19.17 -0.19 19.65
C VAL A 464 -19.38 -1.04 20.93
N ARG A 465 -20.61 -1.40 21.26
CA ARG A 465 -20.93 -2.18 22.48
C ARG A 465 -20.80 -3.71 22.31
N ARG A 466 -20.60 -4.18 21.11
CA ARG A 466 -20.29 -5.57 20.78
C ARG A 466 -18.78 -5.76 20.56
#